data_619ccf6719a02eb76f2b1bb0e1eb4704
#
_entry.id   619ccf6719a02eb76f2b1bb0e1eb4704
#
_cell.length_a   1.000
_cell.length_b   1.000
_cell.length_c   1.000
_cell.angle_alpha   90.00
_cell.angle_beta   90.00
_cell.angle_gamma   90.00
#
_symmetry.space_group_name_H-M   'P 1'
#
loop_
_entity.id
_entity.type
_entity.pdbx_description
1 polymer ?
#
loop_
_entity_poly.entity_id
_entity_poly.type
_entity_poly.pdbx_seq_one_letter_code
_entity_poly.pdbx_strand_id
1 'polypeptide(L)'
;MTNSSVFPVSEIASPKPRERDALETRFLPQQADAPPVDWIVADGLTDYEEALAFMEARVQAIREGTANELVWLVEHPSLYTAGTSANASDLLAPDSLPVFNTGRGGEYTYHGPGQRVAYVMLDLKRRREDVRAFVTALEQWIIESLAEFNIKGERREDRVGVWVTRPEKPRLANGGMCEDKIAAIGIRLRRWVSFHGIAINVEPDLGHYSGIVPCGISEHGVTSLVDLGLPVTMGDMDVALGKAFETVFGPRQLK
;
A
#
# COMPACT_ATOMS: atom_id res chain seq x y z
N MET A 1 -49.29 -30.80 -36.63
CA MET A 1 -47.82 -30.62 -36.76
C MET A 1 -47.51 -29.21 -36.30
N THR A 2 -47.17 -29.07 -35.05
CA THR A 2 -46.85 -27.77 -34.44
C THR A 2 -45.34 -27.71 -34.19
N ASN A 3 -44.68 -26.88 -34.97
CA ASN A 3 -43.23 -26.68 -34.90
C ASN A 3 -42.93 -25.66 -33.80
N SER A 4 -42.39 -26.11 -32.68
CA SER A 4 -41.98 -25.25 -31.54
C SER A 4 -40.50 -24.93 -31.72
N SER A 5 -40.20 -23.76 -32.22
CA SER A 5 -38.82 -23.24 -32.31
C SER A 5 -38.39 -22.70 -30.93
N VAL A 6 -37.55 -23.47 -30.25
CA VAL A 6 -36.85 -23.02 -29.04
C VAL A 6 -35.66 -22.17 -29.46
N PHE A 7 -35.69 -20.87 -29.15
CA PHE A 7 -34.52 -19.99 -29.30
C PHE A 7 -33.50 -20.30 -28.19
N PRO A 8 -32.21 -20.43 -28.52
CA PRO A 8 -31.19 -20.59 -27.48
C PRO A 8 -31.05 -19.31 -26.68
N VAL A 9 -31.18 -19.44 -25.37
CA VAL A 9 -30.83 -18.38 -24.42
C VAL A 9 -29.30 -18.21 -24.49
N SER A 10 -28.85 -17.10 -25.06
CA SER A 10 -27.42 -16.74 -25.03
C SER A 10 -27.02 -16.55 -23.56
N GLU A 11 -26.12 -17.40 -23.07
CA GLU A 11 -25.40 -17.21 -21.82
C GLU A 11 -24.70 -15.83 -21.88
N ILE A 12 -25.21 -14.88 -21.12
CA ILE A 12 -24.53 -13.62 -20.91
C ILE A 12 -23.34 -13.97 -20.02
N ALA A 13 -22.17 -14.14 -20.61
CA ALA A 13 -20.91 -14.34 -19.90
C ALA A 13 -20.75 -13.18 -18.92
N SER A 14 -20.60 -13.50 -17.64
CA SER A 14 -20.27 -12.51 -16.62
C SER A 14 -19.03 -11.74 -17.07
N PRO A 15 -19.00 -10.39 -17.00
CA PRO A 15 -17.86 -9.62 -17.44
C PRO A 15 -16.63 -10.08 -16.65
N LYS A 16 -15.55 -10.45 -17.36
CA LYS A 16 -14.26 -10.75 -16.71
C LYS A 16 -13.88 -9.58 -15.80
N PRO A 17 -13.40 -9.84 -14.58
CA PRO A 17 -12.90 -8.77 -13.73
C PRO A 17 -11.85 -7.99 -14.52
N ARG A 18 -11.95 -6.65 -14.51
CA ARG A 18 -10.97 -5.78 -15.18
C ARG A 18 -9.60 -6.07 -14.58
N GLU A 19 -8.59 -6.27 -15.42
CA GLU A 19 -7.21 -6.34 -15.00
C GLU A 19 -6.84 -5.05 -14.25
N ARG A 20 -5.98 -5.15 -13.24
CA ARG A 20 -5.61 -4.00 -12.39
C ARG A 20 -4.95 -2.88 -13.21
N ASP A 21 -4.17 -3.23 -14.22
CA ASP A 21 -3.55 -2.28 -15.15
C ASP A 21 -4.56 -1.53 -16.03
N ALA A 22 -5.78 -2.07 -16.19
CA ALA A 22 -6.87 -1.40 -16.92
C ALA A 22 -7.70 -0.46 -16.02
N LEU A 23 -7.40 -0.38 -14.72
CA LEU A 23 -8.06 0.54 -13.80
C LEU A 23 -7.44 1.93 -13.92
N GLU A 24 -8.30 2.94 -13.80
CA GLU A 24 -7.83 4.33 -13.70
C GLU A 24 -6.98 4.52 -12.44
N THR A 25 -5.77 5.01 -12.62
CA THR A 25 -4.77 5.18 -11.56
C THR A 25 -4.93 6.49 -10.78
N ARG A 26 -5.66 7.47 -11.32
CA ARG A 26 -5.99 8.69 -10.59
C ARG A 26 -7.22 8.48 -9.71
N PHE A 27 -7.15 8.99 -8.51
CA PHE A 27 -8.19 8.84 -7.49
C PHE A 27 -8.56 10.20 -6.89
N LEU A 28 -8.81 11.16 -7.80
CA LEU A 28 -9.08 12.56 -7.47
C LEU A 28 -10.47 12.73 -6.82
N PRO A 29 -10.66 13.78 -6.00
CA PRO A 29 -11.98 14.17 -5.53
C PRO A 29 -12.92 14.47 -6.71
N GLN A 30 -14.19 14.11 -6.56
CA GLN A 30 -15.23 14.39 -7.57
C GLN A 30 -15.58 15.87 -7.65
N GLN A 31 -15.45 16.59 -6.54
CA GLN A 31 -15.70 18.03 -6.44
C GLN A 31 -14.38 18.79 -6.62
N ALA A 32 -14.37 19.77 -7.52
CA ALA A 32 -13.16 20.54 -7.82
C ALA A 32 -12.74 21.47 -6.66
N ASP A 33 -13.66 21.84 -5.78
CA ASP A 33 -13.47 22.66 -4.58
C ASP A 33 -13.33 21.85 -3.29
N ALA A 34 -13.09 20.54 -3.40
CA ALA A 34 -12.84 19.70 -2.24
C ALA A 34 -11.67 20.23 -1.41
N PRO A 35 -11.78 20.24 -0.07
CA PRO A 35 -10.68 20.66 0.80
C PRO A 35 -9.41 19.85 0.51
N PRO A 36 -8.22 20.49 0.54
CA PRO A 36 -6.97 19.76 0.42
C PRO A 36 -6.80 18.76 1.57
N VAL A 37 -6.11 17.66 1.28
CA VAL A 37 -5.79 16.64 2.28
C VAL A 37 -4.72 17.19 3.23
N ASP A 38 -4.96 17.10 4.54
CA ASP A 38 -3.95 17.43 5.54
C ASP A 38 -2.74 16.50 5.36
N TRP A 39 -1.53 17.06 5.49
CA TRP A 39 -0.28 16.33 5.33
C TRP A 39 0.61 16.58 6.54
N ILE A 40 0.88 15.52 7.30
CA ILE A 40 1.71 15.58 8.51
C ILE A 40 2.91 14.64 8.32
N VAL A 41 4.07 15.10 8.70
CA VAL A 41 5.29 14.29 8.85
C VAL A 41 5.63 14.25 10.33
N ALA A 42 5.68 13.06 10.91
CA ALA A 42 6.06 12.90 12.31
C ALA A 42 7.56 13.08 12.51
N ASP A 43 7.94 13.65 13.62
CA ASP A 43 9.32 13.72 14.06
C ASP A 43 9.71 12.45 14.83
N GLY A 44 10.79 11.79 14.40
CA GLY A 44 11.31 10.58 15.04
C GLY A 44 10.38 9.35 14.92
N LEU A 45 10.58 8.40 15.82
CA LEU A 45 9.84 7.14 15.83
C LEU A 45 8.50 7.30 16.54
N THR A 46 7.44 6.86 15.89
CA THR A 46 6.08 6.87 16.40
C THR A 46 5.72 5.50 16.98
N ASP A 47 5.26 5.46 18.24
CA ASP A 47 4.72 4.22 18.82
C ASP A 47 3.54 3.68 18.01
N TYR A 48 3.47 2.36 17.86
CA TYR A 48 2.47 1.74 16.99
C TYR A 48 1.05 1.81 17.57
N GLU A 49 0.90 1.62 18.88
CA GLU A 49 -0.41 1.65 19.54
C GLU A 49 -0.95 3.09 19.60
N GLU A 50 -0.07 4.08 19.85
CA GLU A 50 -0.43 5.50 19.77
C GLU A 50 -0.87 5.87 18.34
N ALA A 51 -0.14 5.39 17.32
CA ALA A 51 -0.49 5.62 15.93
C ALA A 51 -1.85 5.02 15.58
N LEU A 52 -2.13 3.81 16.06
CA LEU A 52 -3.41 3.13 15.83
C LEU A 52 -4.57 3.91 16.47
N ALA A 53 -4.40 4.34 17.73
CA ALA A 53 -5.40 5.14 18.43
C ALA A 53 -5.68 6.48 17.73
N PHE A 54 -4.61 7.16 17.27
CA PHE A 54 -4.73 8.41 16.50
C PHE A 54 -5.49 8.19 15.18
N MET A 55 -5.14 7.14 14.42
CA MET A 55 -5.84 6.82 13.17
C MET A 55 -7.33 6.55 13.40
N GLU A 56 -7.68 5.78 14.43
CA GLU A 56 -9.08 5.48 14.74
C GLU A 56 -9.88 6.74 15.07
N ALA A 57 -9.31 7.64 15.88
CA ALA A 57 -9.92 8.92 16.20
C ALA A 57 -10.07 9.81 14.95
N ARG A 58 -9.03 9.91 14.11
CA ARG A 58 -9.09 10.71 12.87
C ARG A 58 -10.12 10.17 11.89
N VAL A 59 -10.18 8.86 11.67
CA VAL A 59 -11.18 8.23 10.81
C VAL A 59 -12.60 8.50 11.29
N GLN A 60 -12.81 8.48 12.60
CA GLN A 60 -14.12 8.84 13.19
C GLN A 60 -14.45 10.31 12.91
N ALA A 61 -13.52 11.23 13.14
CA ALA A 61 -13.71 12.66 12.91
C ALA A 61 -13.96 13.02 11.42
N ILE A 62 -13.27 12.35 10.49
CA ILE A 62 -13.52 12.48 9.04
C ILE A 62 -14.96 12.06 8.71
N ARG A 63 -15.40 10.94 9.25
CA ARG A 63 -16.77 10.43 9.04
C ARG A 63 -17.86 11.37 9.59
N GLU A 64 -17.57 12.05 10.68
CA GLU A 64 -18.45 13.04 11.32
C GLU A 64 -18.36 14.42 10.65
N GLY A 65 -17.43 14.60 9.71
CA GLY A 65 -17.19 15.88 9.05
C GLY A 65 -16.53 16.93 9.94
N THR A 66 -15.94 16.52 11.05
CA THR A 66 -15.28 17.41 12.05
C THR A 66 -13.77 17.54 11.82
N ALA A 67 -13.19 16.74 10.92
CA ALA A 67 -11.79 16.83 10.51
C ALA A 67 -11.63 16.61 9.01
N ASN A 68 -10.56 17.20 8.45
CA ASN A 68 -10.14 16.94 7.09
C ASN A 68 -9.56 15.53 6.93
N GLU A 69 -9.57 15.05 5.69
CA GLU A 69 -8.77 13.89 5.27
C GLU A 69 -7.30 14.11 5.61
N LEU A 70 -6.55 13.03 5.85
CA LEU A 70 -5.16 13.12 6.31
C LEU A 70 -4.29 12.05 5.67
N VAL A 71 -3.10 12.44 5.24
CA VAL A 71 -1.94 11.57 5.10
C VAL A 71 -0.95 11.88 6.19
N TRP A 72 -0.53 10.86 6.92
CA TRP A 72 0.41 10.98 8.02
C TRP A 72 1.62 10.08 7.79
N LEU A 73 2.78 10.69 7.60
CA LEU A 73 4.05 10.02 7.37
C LEU A 73 4.73 9.77 8.71
N VAL A 74 5.09 8.52 8.98
CA VAL A 74 5.74 8.09 10.23
C VAL A 74 6.87 7.10 9.95
N GLU A 75 7.70 6.89 10.96
CA GLU A 75 8.55 5.73 11.15
C GLU A 75 8.17 5.06 12.47
N HIS A 76 8.29 3.74 12.54
CA HIS A 76 8.05 3.00 13.78
C HIS A 76 9.34 2.43 14.37
N PRO A 77 9.39 2.12 15.66
CA PRO A 77 10.32 1.13 16.18
C PRO A 77 10.18 -0.20 15.46
N SER A 78 11.21 -1.03 15.49
CA SER A 78 11.17 -2.36 14.85
C SER A 78 10.07 -3.24 15.45
N LEU A 79 9.15 -3.71 14.60
CA LEU A 79 8.00 -4.55 14.98
C LEU A 79 7.45 -5.34 13.79
N TYR A 80 6.64 -6.34 14.09
CA TYR A 80 5.81 -7.02 13.11
C TYR A 80 4.33 -6.66 13.29
N THR A 81 3.59 -6.59 12.18
CA THR A 81 2.14 -6.52 12.22
C THR A 81 1.52 -7.71 11.49
N ALA A 82 0.52 -8.34 12.11
CA ALA A 82 -0.30 -9.39 11.52
C ALA A 82 -1.58 -8.79 10.96
N GLY A 83 -1.78 -8.88 9.66
CA GLY A 83 -3.03 -8.48 9.00
C GLY A 83 -4.11 -9.56 9.12
N THR A 84 -5.29 -9.31 8.55
CA THR A 84 -6.46 -10.20 8.66
C THR A 84 -6.29 -11.55 7.97
N SER A 85 -5.30 -11.69 7.09
CA SER A 85 -4.97 -12.94 6.39
C SER A 85 -3.70 -13.62 6.93
N ALA A 86 -3.10 -13.10 8.02
CA ALA A 86 -1.88 -13.62 8.58
C ALA A 86 -2.07 -15.06 9.10
N ASN A 87 -1.18 -15.96 8.70
CA ASN A 87 -1.13 -17.32 9.21
C ASN A 87 -0.02 -17.43 10.27
N ALA A 88 -0.31 -18.01 11.41
CA ALA A 88 0.67 -18.16 12.49
C ALA A 88 1.94 -18.91 12.09
N SER A 89 1.87 -19.81 11.10
CA SER A 89 3.04 -20.51 10.53
C SER A 89 4.02 -19.59 9.79
N ASP A 90 3.57 -18.41 9.40
CA ASP A 90 4.37 -17.45 8.65
C ASP A 90 5.16 -16.50 9.56
N LEU A 91 4.99 -16.62 10.87
CA LEU A 91 5.82 -15.97 11.88
C LEU A 91 6.95 -16.92 12.30
N LEU A 92 8.11 -16.77 11.66
CA LEU A 92 9.25 -17.69 11.81
C LEU A 92 10.08 -17.40 13.07
N ALA A 93 10.09 -16.16 13.54
CA ALA A 93 10.84 -15.72 14.73
C ALA A 93 9.94 -14.90 15.67
N PRO A 94 8.99 -15.55 16.40
CA PRO A 94 7.97 -14.85 17.19
C PRO A 94 8.52 -14.01 18.35
N ASP A 95 9.70 -14.37 18.85
CA ASP A 95 10.33 -13.71 20.00
C ASP A 95 11.34 -12.63 19.61
N SER A 96 11.54 -12.39 18.29
CA SER A 96 12.58 -11.46 17.83
C SER A 96 12.15 -9.99 17.92
N LEU A 97 10.89 -9.68 17.69
CA LEU A 97 10.31 -8.34 17.70
C LEU A 97 8.88 -8.36 18.26
N PRO A 98 8.37 -7.24 18.78
CA PRO A 98 6.95 -7.10 19.12
C PRO A 98 6.04 -7.41 17.93
N VAL A 99 4.94 -8.12 18.18
CA VAL A 99 3.95 -8.50 17.16
C VAL A 99 2.59 -7.90 17.51
N PHE A 100 2.04 -7.10 16.60
CA PHE A 100 0.73 -6.46 16.77
C PHE A 100 -0.31 -7.07 15.81
N ASN A 101 -1.42 -7.55 16.35
CA ASN A 101 -2.56 -7.97 15.56
C ASN A 101 -3.34 -6.74 15.08
N THR A 102 -3.57 -6.63 13.78
CA THR A 102 -4.18 -5.45 13.17
C THR A 102 -5.41 -5.81 12.35
N GLY A 103 -6.28 -4.82 12.16
CA GLY A 103 -7.43 -5.00 11.28
C GLY A 103 -7.18 -4.65 9.81
N ARG A 104 -5.92 -4.36 9.40
CA ARG A 104 -5.57 -4.13 7.99
C ARG A 104 -5.63 -5.42 7.19
N GLY A 105 -5.84 -5.29 5.89
CA GLY A 105 -5.71 -6.42 4.97
C GLY A 105 -4.26 -6.92 4.84
N GLY A 106 -4.11 -8.12 4.31
CA GLY A 106 -2.82 -8.79 4.08
C GLY A 106 -2.33 -9.61 5.26
N GLU A 107 -1.11 -10.07 5.16
CA GLU A 107 -0.43 -11.04 6.04
C GLU A 107 0.55 -10.34 6.99
N TYR A 108 1.60 -11.05 7.44
CA TYR A 108 2.66 -10.41 8.22
C TYR A 108 3.45 -9.40 7.40
N THR A 109 3.85 -8.30 8.04
CA THR A 109 4.86 -7.39 7.51
C THR A 109 5.72 -6.84 8.65
N TYR A 110 6.90 -6.34 8.30
CA TYR A 110 7.82 -5.64 9.18
C TYR A 110 7.62 -4.14 9.06
N HIS A 111 7.75 -3.43 10.18
CA HIS A 111 7.96 -1.99 10.25
C HIS A 111 9.16 -1.69 11.14
N GLY A 112 9.94 -0.65 10.80
CA GLY A 112 11.09 -0.25 11.57
C GLY A 112 11.76 1.01 11.04
N PRO A 113 12.81 1.49 11.74
CA PRO A 113 13.61 2.62 11.30
C PRO A 113 14.12 2.42 9.87
N GLY A 114 14.11 3.51 9.09
CA GLY A 114 14.47 3.47 7.67
C GLY A 114 13.34 3.06 6.73
N GLN A 115 12.15 2.70 7.27
CA GLN A 115 10.97 2.45 6.45
C GLN A 115 9.98 3.60 6.58
N ARG A 116 9.63 4.27 5.47
CA ARG A 116 8.58 5.29 5.48
C ARG A 116 7.21 4.63 5.41
N VAL A 117 6.44 4.79 6.48
CA VAL A 117 5.02 4.42 6.53
C VAL A 117 4.19 5.67 6.27
N ALA A 118 3.23 5.56 5.35
CA ALA A 118 2.23 6.59 5.12
C ALA A 118 0.84 6.06 5.46
N TYR A 119 0.26 6.57 6.54
CA TYR A 119 -1.12 6.31 6.90
C TYR A 119 -2.05 7.21 6.11
N VAL A 120 -3.02 6.61 5.41
CA VAL A 120 -3.87 7.27 4.42
C VAL A 120 -5.32 7.20 4.90
N MET A 121 -5.83 8.34 5.38
CA MET A 121 -7.18 8.48 5.92
C MET A 121 -8.02 9.36 4.98
N LEU A 122 -8.57 8.73 3.93
CA LEU A 122 -9.36 9.37 2.88
C LEU A 122 -10.79 8.84 2.88
N ASP A 123 -11.77 9.71 2.66
CA ASP A 123 -13.16 9.32 2.42
C ASP A 123 -13.36 8.98 0.93
N LEU A 124 -13.47 7.68 0.63
CA LEU A 124 -13.64 7.20 -0.73
C LEU A 124 -14.97 7.63 -1.35
N LYS A 125 -15.97 7.99 -0.56
CA LYS A 125 -17.24 8.58 -1.05
C LYS A 125 -17.05 9.90 -1.77
N ARG A 126 -16.04 10.67 -1.36
CA ARG A 126 -15.68 11.93 -2.04
C ARG A 126 -14.99 11.70 -3.39
N ARG A 127 -14.58 10.47 -3.68
CA ARG A 127 -13.86 10.04 -4.89
C ARG A 127 -14.65 8.96 -5.61
N ARG A 128 -14.39 7.71 -5.28
CA ARG A 128 -15.03 6.52 -5.84
C ARG A 128 -15.06 5.41 -4.79
N GLU A 129 -16.23 4.84 -4.54
CA GLU A 129 -16.41 3.70 -3.64
C GLU A 129 -15.95 2.39 -4.32
N ASP A 130 -14.66 2.32 -4.65
CA ASP A 130 -14.01 1.19 -5.33
C ASP A 130 -12.66 0.88 -4.66
N VAL A 131 -12.63 -0.21 -3.89
CA VAL A 131 -11.44 -0.64 -3.13
C VAL A 131 -10.30 -1.05 -4.06
N ARG A 132 -10.60 -1.73 -5.17
CA ARG A 132 -9.56 -2.18 -6.11
C ARG A 132 -8.89 -0.99 -6.79
N ALA A 133 -9.68 -0.03 -7.23
CA ALA A 133 -9.17 1.20 -7.81
C ALA A 133 -8.37 2.02 -6.79
N PHE A 134 -8.79 2.05 -5.51
CA PHE A 134 -8.04 2.71 -4.46
C PHE A 134 -6.66 2.05 -4.21
N VAL A 135 -6.61 0.71 -4.16
CA VAL A 135 -5.33 -0.02 -4.06
C VAL A 135 -4.44 0.25 -5.27
N THR A 136 -5.01 0.23 -6.48
CA THR A 136 -4.26 0.56 -7.71
C THR A 136 -3.71 2.00 -7.68
N ALA A 137 -4.48 2.95 -7.15
CA ALA A 137 -4.01 4.33 -6.97
C ALA A 137 -2.90 4.45 -5.93
N LEU A 138 -2.94 3.69 -4.84
CA LEU A 138 -1.85 3.63 -3.85
C LEU A 138 -0.56 3.06 -4.47
N GLU A 139 -0.68 2.02 -5.29
CA GLU A 139 0.47 1.49 -6.04
C GLU A 139 1.01 2.51 -7.03
N GLN A 140 0.13 3.23 -7.75
CA GLN A 140 0.55 4.28 -8.66
C GLN A 140 1.30 5.40 -7.96
N TRP A 141 0.79 5.82 -6.80
CA TRP A 141 1.45 6.83 -5.98
C TRP A 141 2.88 6.42 -5.60
N ILE A 142 3.08 5.17 -5.17
CA ILE A 142 4.41 4.63 -4.89
C ILE A 142 5.28 4.61 -6.15
N ILE A 143 4.75 4.12 -7.28
CA ILE A 143 5.46 4.02 -8.55
C ILE A 143 5.93 5.40 -9.03
N GLU A 144 5.08 6.42 -8.96
CA GLU A 144 5.44 7.79 -9.33
C GLU A 144 6.49 8.38 -8.38
N SER A 145 6.40 8.07 -7.07
CA SER A 145 7.41 8.49 -6.10
C SER A 145 8.78 7.85 -6.37
N LEU A 146 8.81 6.56 -6.71
CA LEU A 146 10.05 5.84 -7.06
C LEU A 146 10.66 6.34 -8.37
N ALA A 147 9.83 6.77 -9.32
CA ALA A 147 10.29 7.31 -10.60
C ALA A 147 11.12 8.59 -10.44
N GLU A 148 10.92 9.40 -9.38
CA GLU A 148 11.76 10.56 -9.06
C GLU A 148 13.23 10.16 -8.78
N PHE A 149 13.46 8.89 -8.41
CA PHE A 149 14.79 8.31 -8.20
C PHE A 149 15.24 7.39 -9.35
N ASN A 150 14.58 7.44 -10.50
CA ASN A 150 14.81 6.58 -11.66
C ASN A 150 14.62 5.08 -11.38
N ILE A 151 13.82 4.72 -10.39
CA ILE A 151 13.45 3.34 -10.11
C ILE A 151 12.13 3.01 -10.82
N LYS A 152 12.16 1.96 -11.64
CA LYS A 152 10.98 1.40 -12.27
C LYS A 152 10.27 0.46 -11.31
N GLY A 153 9.35 0.99 -10.51
CA GLY A 153 8.40 0.19 -9.72
C GLY A 153 7.30 -0.37 -10.61
N GLU A 154 6.89 -1.60 -10.36
CA GLU A 154 5.86 -2.28 -11.15
C GLU A 154 4.80 -2.93 -10.25
N ARG A 155 3.55 -2.95 -10.71
CA ARG A 155 2.46 -3.75 -10.13
C ARG A 155 2.51 -5.18 -10.60
N ARG A 156 1.86 -6.07 -9.84
CA ARG A 156 1.61 -7.45 -10.27
C ARG A 156 0.14 -7.80 -10.01
N GLU A 157 -0.49 -8.47 -10.99
CA GLU A 157 -1.93 -8.80 -10.92
C GLU A 157 -2.26 -9.75 -9.76
N ASP A 158 -1.36 -10.67 -9.49
CA ASP A 158 -1.50 -11.75 -8.51
C ASP A 158 -1.15 -11.34 -7.07
N ARG A 159 -0.47 -10.20 -6.87
CA ARG A 159 0.04 -9.78 -5.55
C ARG A 159 0.11 -8.27 -5.38
N VAL A 160 -0.47 -7.78 -4.29
CA VAL A 160 -0.51 -6.35 -3.95
C VAL A 160 0.85 -5.85 -3.47
N GLY A 161 1.21 -4.64 -3.89
CA GLY A 161 2.46 -3.96 -3.55
C GLY A 161 3.22 -3.50 -4.78
N VAL A 162 4.38 -2.90 -4.56
CA VAL A 162 5.25 -2.44 -5.66
C VAL A 162 6.53 -3.24 -5.65
N TRP A 163 6.90 -3.70 -6.85
CA TRP A 163 7.96 -4.65 -7.10
C TRP A 163 9.01 -4.04 -8.02
N VAL A 164 10.25 -4.45 -7.83
CA VAL A 164 11.38 -4.05 -8.68
C VAL A 164 12.04 -5.29 -9.26
N THR A 165 12.21 -5.31 -10.58
CA THR A 165 12.94 -6.38 -11.26
C THR A 165 14.44 -6.29 -10.93
N ARG A 166 15.05 -7.45 -10.60
CA ARG A 166 16.45 -7.58 -10.17
C ARG A 166 17.26 -8.35 -11.22
N PRO A 167 17.67 -7.71 -12.33
CA PRO A 167 18.37 -8.40 -13.43
C PRO A 167 19.74 -8.94 -13.02
N GLU A 168 20.34 -8.42 -11.96
CA GLU A 168 21.63 -8.87 -11.39
C GLU A 168 21.51 -10.15 -10.55
N LYS A 169 20.28 -10.53 -10.14
CA LYS A 169 20.03 -11.78 -9.41
C LYS A 169 19.84 -12.97 -10.36
N PRO A 170 20.14 -14.21 -9.91
CA PRO A 170 19.86 -15.40 -10.69
C PRO A 170 18.38 -15.47 -11.08
N ARG A 171 18.09 -16.00 -12.27
CA ARG A 171 16.72 -16.24 -12.72
C ARG A 171 16.03 -17.27 -11.82
N LEU A 172 14.71 -17.12 -11.67
CA LEU A 172 13.87 -18.12 -10.99
C LEU A 172 13.92 -19.48 -11.70
N ALA A 173 13.59 -20.55 -10.99
CA ALA A 173 13.57 -21.91 -11.54
C ALA A 173 12.69 -22.07 -12.79
N ASN A 174 11.62 -21.26 -12.90
CA ASN A 174 10.75 -21.20 -14.07
C ASN A 174 11.30 -20.34 -15.23
N GLY A 175 12.54 -19.81 -15.12
CA GLY A 175 13.18 -18.93 -16.10
C GLY A 175 12.77 -17.46 -16.01
N GLY A 176 11.85 -17.09 -15.13
CA GLY A 176 11.43 -15.71 -14.88
C GLY A 176 12.56 -14.85 -14.29
N MET A 177 12.37 -13.53 -14.38
CA MET A 177 13.25 -12.58 -13.69
C MET A 177 12.98 -12.60 -12.20
N CYS A 178 14.03 -12.45 -11.40
CA CYS A 178 13.88 -12.24 -9.96
C CYS A 178 13.29 -10.85 -9.71
N GLU A 179 12.41 -10.75 -8.75
CA GLU A 179 11.76 -9.51 -8.35
C GLU A 179 11.76 -9.38 -6.82
N ASP A 180 12.01 -8.18 -6.33
CA ASP A 180 11.94 -7.89 -4.91
C ASP A 180 10.85 -6.85 -4.63
N LYS A 181 10.14 -7.02 -3.53
CA LYS A 181 9.17 -6.05 -3.04
C LYS A 181 9.89 -4.86 -2.41
N ILE A 182 9.63 -3.65 -2.91
CA ILE A 182 10.15 -2.40 -2.33
C ILE A 182 9.12 -1.70 -1.44
N ALA A 183 7.83 -1.94 -1.70
CA ALA A 183 6.78 -1.34 -0.90
C ALA A 183 5.60 -2.28 -0.70
N ALA A 184 5.07 -2.27 0.52
CA ALA A 184 3.87 -3.00 0.93
C ALA A 184 2.66 -2.06 1.02
N ILE A 185 1.47 -2.63 0.82
CA ILE A 185 0.19 -1.94 0.98
C ILE A 185 -0.70 -2.80 1.86
N GLY A 186 -1.23 -2.20 2.91
CA GLY A 186 -2.21 -2.83 3.78
C GLY A 186 -3.19 -1.80 4.28
N ILE A 187 -4.42 -1.86 3.80
CA ILE A 187 -5.47 -0.91 4.16
C ILE A 187 -6.61 -1.59 4.91
N ARG A 188 -7.37 -0.79 5.62
CA ARG A 188 -8.68 -1.11 6.15
C ARG A 188 -9.66 -0.03 5.75
N LEU A 189 -10.93 -0.38 5.56
CA LEU A 189 -12.01 0.57 5.32
C LEU A 189 -13.05 0.47 6.43
N ARG A 190 -13.47 1.62 6.95
CA ARG A 190 -14.61 1.70 7.86
C ARG A 190 -15.62 2.69 7.29
N ARG A 191 -16.73 2.17 6.76
CA ARG A 191 -17.78 2.97 6.09
C ARG A 191 -17.21 3.91 5.02
N TRP A 192 -16.32 3.36 4.18
CA TRP A 192 -15.64 4.03 3.07
C TRP A 192 -14.57 5.06 3.44
N VAL A 193 -14.24 5.25 4.71
CA VAL A 193 -13.02 5.95 5.10
C VAL A 193 -11.89 4.96 5.29
N SER A 194 -10.76 5.21 4.61
CA SER A 194 -9.56 4.37 4.70
C SER A 194 -8.74 4.67 5.95
N PHE A 195 -7.99 3.69 6.42
CA PHE A 195 -6.92 3.85 7.40
C PHE A 195 -5.88 2.73 7.25
N HIS A 196 -4.73 2.84 7.94
CA HIS A 196 -3.47 2.25 7.54
C HIS A 196 -3.03 2.81 6.17
N GLY A 197 -2.27 2.08 5.36
CA GLY A 197 -1.80 2.65 4.09
C GLY A 197 -0.66 1.86 3.45
N ILE A 198 0.46 2.53 3.25
CA ILE A 198 1.63 2.01 2.52
C ILE A 198 2.88 2.04 3.41
N ALA A 199 3.82 1.16 3.10
CA ALA A 199 5.15 1.14 3.72
C ALA A 199 6.21 0.98 2.63
N ILE A 200 7.15 1.93 2.53
CA ILE A 200 8.20 1.98 1.53
C ILE A 200 9.55 1.78 2.21
N ASN A 201 10.33 0.84 1.72
CA ASN A 201 11.67 0.58 2.21
C ASN A 201 12.66 1.59 1.63
N VAL A 202 13.06 2.59 2.43
CA VAL A 202 14.13 3.53 2.09
C VAL A 202 15.48 2.93 2.48
N GLU A 203 15.69 2.69 3.78
CA GLU A 203 16.91 2.12 4.34
C GLU A 203 16.64 1.27 5.62
N PRO A 204 15.59 0.41 5.66
CA PRO A 204 15.38 -0.43 6.83
C PRO A 204 16.38 -1.57 6.90
N ASP A 205 16.56 -2.14 8.10
CA ASP A 205 17.26 -3.42 8.23
C ASP A 205 16.41 -4.54 7.60
N LEU A 206 16.78 -4.93 6.38
CA LEU A 206 16.09 -5.98 5.63
C LEU A 206 16.23 -7.36 6.28
N GLY A 207 17.21 -7.55 7.17
CA GLY A 207 17.41 -8.81 7.91
C GLY A 207 16.19 -9.19 8.75
N HIS A 208 15.43 -8.22 9.26
CA HIS A 208 14.22 -8.48 10.04
C HIS A 208 13.10 -9.18 9.24
N TYR A 209 13.08 -9.04 7.91
CA TYR A 209 12.11 -9.78 7.07
C TYR A 209 12.31 -11.29 7.10
N SER A 210 13.50 -11.80 7.51
CA SER A 210 13.74 -13.24 7.69
C SER A 210 12.94 -13.85 8.84
N GLY A 211 12.42 -13.05 9.76
CA GLY A 211 11.57 -13.50 10.87
C GLY A 211 10.11 -13.78 10.49
N ILE A 212 9.72 -13.50 9.25
CA ILE A 212 8.37 -13.72 8.73
C ILE A 212 8.43 -14.28 7.30
N VAL A 213 7.32 -14.84 6.81
CA VAL A 213 7.11 -15.07 5.38
C VAL A 213 6.32 -13.85 4.85
N PRO A 214 7.00 -12.88 4.19
CA PRO A 214 6.32 -11.66 3.77
C PRO A 214 5.27 -11.98 2.68
N CYS A 215 4.02 -11.63 2.93
CA CYS A 215 2.92 -11.85 1.98
C CYS A 215 2.71 -13.31 1.55
N GLY A 216 3.13 -14.30 2.36
CA GLY A 216 2.99 -15.73 2.04
C GLY A 216 3.79 -16.22 0.82
N ILE A 217 4.70 -15.39 0.27
CA ILE A 217 5.43 -15.69 -0.96
C ILE A 217 6.91 -15.86 -0.63
N SER A 218 7.38 -17.10 -0.66
CA SER A 218 8.78 -17.48 -0.39
C SER A 218 9.71 -17.31 -1.60
N GLU A 219 9.17 -17.15 -2.81
CA GLU A 219 9.95 -17.09 -4.05
C GLU A 219 10.50 -15.69 -4.38
N HIS A 220 10.03 -14.65 -3.70
CA HIS A 220 10.42 -13.26 -3.93
C HIS A 220 11.05 -12.65 -2.68
N GLY A 221 12.07 -11.82 -2.89
CA GLY A 221 12.75 -11.09 -1.84
C GLY A 221 12.09 -9.75 -1.51
N VAL A 222 12.74 -9.04 -0.60
CA VAL A 222 12.47 -7.64 -0.31
C VAL A 222 13.71 -6.80 -0.63
N THR A 223 13.52 -5.53 -0.96
CA THR A 223 14.60 -4.59 -1.25
C THR A 223 14.29 -3.23 -0.64
N SER A 224 15.25 -2.33 -0.69
CA SER A 224 15.13 -0.92 -0.31
C SER A 224 15.83 -0.04 -1.32
N LEU A 225 15.65 1.28 -1.24
CA LEU A 225 16.36 2.21 -2.11
C LEU A 225 17.88 2.11 -1.90
N VAL A 226 18.33 2.00 -0.66
CA VAL A 226 19.76 1.84 -0.34
C VAL A 226 20.30 0.49 -0.82
N ASP A 227 19.54 -0.61 -0.70
CA ASP A 227 19.92 -1.92 -1.26
C ASP A 227 20.02 -1.90 -2.80
N LEU A 228 19.29 -1.02 -3.46
CA LEU A 228 19.40 -0.75 -4.91
C LEU A 228 20.56 0.19 -5.26
N GLY A 229 21.38 0.60 -4.27
CA GLY A 229 22.53 1.47 -4.47
C GLY A 229 22.22 2.97 -4.53
N LEU A 230 21.06 3.39 -4.08
CA LEU A 230 20.62 4.78 -4.10
C LEU A 230 20.68 5.39 -2.69
N PRO A 231 21.51 6.41 -2.46
CA PRO A 231 21.63 7.09 -1.17
C PRO A 231 20.46 8.09 -0.95
N VAL A 232 19.24 7.60 -0.99
CA VAL A 232 18.02 8.40 -0.79
C VAL A 232 17.74 8.51 0.70
N THR A 233 17.53 9.73 1.18
CA THR A 233 17.13 9.99 2.57
C THR A 233 15.62 9.89 2.75
N MET A 234 15.18 9.78 4.00
CA MET A 234 13.75 9.82 4.35
C MET A 234 13.09 11.13 3.89
N GLY A 235 13.80 12.26 4.02
CA GLY A 235 13.32 13.56 3.56
C GLY A 235 13.16 13.65 2.04
N ASP A 236 14.07 13.05 1.27
CA ASP A 236 13.93 12.98 -0.20
C ASP A 236 12.67 12.17 -0.58
N MET A 237 12.43 11.05 0.12
CA MET A 237 11.22 10.25 -0.08
C MET A 237 9.95 11.02 0.27
N ASP A 238 9.95 11.81 1.36
CA ASP A 238 8.80 12.63 1.76
C ASP A 238 8.44 13.68 0.69
N VAL A 239 9.44 14.28 0.07
CA VAL A 239 9.25 15.24 -1.04
C VAL A 239 8.66 14.53 -2.27
N ALA A 240 9.21 13.37 -2.64
CA ALA A 240 8.72 12.58 -3.78
C ALA A 240 7.29 12.11 -3.55
N LEU A 241 6.99 11.60 -2.34
CA LEU A 241 5.63 11.20 -1.94
C LEU A 241 4.64 12.37 -2.03
N GLY A 242 5.03 13.54 -1.53
CA GLY A 242 4.16 14.72 -1.58
C GLY A 242 3.82 15.15 -2.99
N LYS A 243 4.81 15.16 -3.90
CA LYS A 243 4.63 15.52 -5.31
C LYS A 243 3.75 14.51 -6.06
N ALA A 244 4.04 13.24 -5.92
CA ALA A 244 3.28 12.16 -6.56
C ALA A 244 1.85 12.07 -6.01
N PHE A 245 1.64 12.35 -4.71
CA PHE A 245 0.31 12.37 -4.11
C PHE A 245 -0.62 13.38 -4.80
N GLU A 246 -0.14 14.58 -5.08
CA GLU A 246 -0.93 15.61 -5.75
C GLU A 246 -1.40 15.18 -7.15
N THR A 247 -0.57 14.42 -7.86
CA THR A 247 -0.91 13.88 -9.18
C THR A 247 -2.01 12.82 -9.10
N VAL A 248 -1.94 11.94 -8.10
CA VAL A 248 -2.83 10.76 -7.98
C VAL A 248 -4.10 11.08 -7.20
N PHE A 249 -4.01 11.80 -6.09
CA PHE A 249 -5.11 12.00 -5.13
C PHE A 249 -5.63 13.43 -5.04
N GLY A 250 -4.94 14.40 -5.62
CA GLY A 250 -5.30 15.82 -5.59
C GLY A 250 -4.54 16.62 -4.53
N PRO A 251 -4.95 17.87 -4.30
CA PRO A 251 -4.19 18.83 -3.50
C PRO A 251 -4.05 18.41 -2.04
N ARG A 252 -2.88 18.73 -1.46
CA ARG A 252 -2.56 18.55 -0.04
C ARG A 252 -2.17 19.87 0.61
N GLN A 253 -2.23 19.95 1.94
CA GLN A 253 -1.74 21.07 2.74
C GLN A 253 -0.90 20.58 3.91
N LEU A 254 0.27 21.18 4.11
CA LEU A 254 1.15 20.89 5.26
C LEU A 254 0.49 21.38 6.56
N LYS A 255 0.65 20.62 7.64
CA LYS A 255 0.17 20.93 8.98
C LYS A 255 1.33 20.93 9.98
#